data_1091daf80f6c8d9b71388c7b3e5bed5c
#
_entry.id   1091daf80f6c8d9b71388c7b3e5bed5c
#
_cell.length_a   1.000
_cell.length_b   1.000
_cell.length_c   1.000
_cell.angle_alpha   90.00
_cell.angle_beta   90.00
_cell.angle_gamma   90.00
#
_symmetry.space_group_name_H-M   'P 1'
#
loop_
_entity.id
_entity.type
_entity.pdbx_description
1 polymer ?
#
loop_
_entity_poly.entity_id
_entity_poly.type
_entity_poly.pdbx_seq_one_letter_code
_entity_poly.pdbx_strand_id
1 'polypeptide(L)'
;MADPQFRSPAEFREVMDRIFTMMSDDPDMGPKLRDADVPQRFEFPDFDMVVNIRAAGTGEDSNLYWEWTDDVDWSPKVRMTMSSAIANKYFQGKENVAMAIARRRIKTGGDVKAALSLIPLTKPIYERYRAVVDDEYPHLAV
;
A
#
# COMPACT_ATOMS: atom_id res chain seq x y z
N MET A 1 23.46 10.25 3.57
CA MET A 1 22.25 11.02 3.20
C MET A 1 21.02 10.40 3.84
N ALA A 2 20.13 11.22 4.30
CA ALA A 2 18.86 10.72 4.82
C ALA A 2 18.00 10.17 3.68
N ASP A 3 17.17 9.16 3.98
CA ASP A 3 16.18 8.67 3.05
C ASP A 3 15.17 9.77 2.72
N PRO A 4 14.56 9.76 1.51
CA PRO A 4 13.46 10.65 1.20
C PRO A 4 12.33 10.51 2.22
N GLN A 5 11.78 11.63 2.64
CA GLN A 5 10.76 11.67 3.68
C GLN A 5 9.55 12.47 3.27
N PHE A 6 8.38 12.01 3.68
CA PHE A 6 7.14 12.78 3.59
C PHE A 6 7.26 14.01 4.50
N ARG A 7 6.70 15.13 4.04
CA ARG A 7 6.74 16.40 4.77
C ARG A 7 5.85 16.41 6.00
N SER A 8 4.81 15.58 5.99
CA SER A 8 3.84 15.51 7.08
C SER A 8 3.06 14.21 7.00
N PRO A 9 2.39 13.80 8.09
CA PRO A 9 1.42 12.71 8.05
C PRO A 9 0.30 12.95 7.03
N ALA A 10 -0.14 14.19 6.89
CA ALA A 10 -1.18 14.56 5.92
C ALA A 10 -0.72 14.30 4.48
N GLU A 11 0.52 14.64 4.15
CA GLU A 11 1.08 14.34 2.82
C GLU A 11 1.16 12.84 2.58
N PHE A 12 1.60 12.09 3.58
CA PHE A 12 1.68 10.63 3.49
C PHE A 12 0.31 10.03 3.17
N ARG A 13 -0.72 10.43 3.90
CA ARG A 13 -2.08 9.97 3.67
C ARG A 13 -2.57 10.33 2.26
N GLU A 14 -2.33 11.55 1.82
CA GLU A 14 -2.71 12.02 0.49
C GLU A 14 -2.07 11.15 -0.60
N VAL A 15 -0.78 10.90 -0.48
CA VAL A 15 -0.03 10.08 -1.44
C VAL A 15 -0.53 8.64 -1.45
N MET A 16 -0.74 8.05 -0.27
CA MET A 16 -1.24 6.67 -0.19
C MET A 16 -2.65 6.55 -0.75
N ASP A 17 -3.55 7.49 -0.44
CA ASP A 17 -4.89 7.52 -1.02
C ASP A 17 -4.84 7.56 -2.55
N ARG A 18 -3.90 8.31 -3.09
CA ARG A 18 -3.72 8.41 -4.53
C ARG A 18 -3.25 7.09 -5.13
N ILE A 19 -2.30 6.39 -4.47
CA ILE A 19 -1.84 5.07 -4.90
C ILE A 19 -3.00 4.08 -4.89
N PHE A 20 -3.76 4.03 -3.82
CA PHE A 20 -4.89 3.10 -3.69
C PHE A 20 -5.97 3.41 -4.73
N THR A 21 -6.24 4.69 -4.99
CA THR A 21 -7.19 5.10 -6.03
C THR A 21 -6.72 4.65 -7.41
N MET A 22 -5.44 4.85 -7.73
CA MET A 22 -4.89 4.41 -9.01
C MET A 22 -5.00 2.89 -9.19
N MET A 23 -4.75 2.11 -8.12
CA MET A 23 -4.91 0.66 -8.15
C MET A 23 -6.37 0.26 -8.34
N SER A 24 -7.27 0.88 -7.57
CA SER A 24 -8.69 0.57 -7.61
C SER A 24 -9.33 0.89 -8.95
N ASP A 25 -8.94 2.00 -9.56
CA ASP A 25 -9.55 2.50 -10.80
C ASP A 25 -8.89 1.92 -12.06
N ASP A 26 -7.77 1.22 -11.93
CA ASP A 26 -7.09 0.60 -13.08
C ASP A 26 -7.98 -0.50 -13.66
N PRO A 27 -8.29 -0.46 -14.98
CA PRO A 27 -9.21 -1.42 -15.57
C PRO A 27 -8.69 -2.85 -15.63
N ASP A 28 -7.41 -3.07 -15.46
CA ASP A 28 -6.80 -4.40 -15.42
C ASP A 28 -6.47 -4.82 -13.98
N MET A 29 -5.74 -3.98 -13.25
CA MET A 29 -5.29 -4.27 -11.88
C MET A 29 -6.45 -4.28 -10.88
N GLY A 30 -7.36 -3.32 -10.99
CA GLY A 30 -8.47 -3.18 -10.05
C GLY A 30 -9.32 -4.45 -9.94
N PRO A 31 -9.85 -4.99 -11.06
CA PRO A 31 -10.64 -6.22 -11.02
C PRO A 31 -9.85 -7.43 -10.49
N LYS A 32 -8.55 -7.52 -10.80
CA LYS A 32 -7.70 -8.61 -10.30
C LYS A 32 -7.52 -8.55 -8.79
N LEU A 33 -7.33 -7.35 -8.24
CA LEU A 33 -7.22 -7.16 -6.79
C LEU A 33 -8.55 -7.45 -6.10
N ARG A 34 -9.67 -7.05 -6.71
CA ARG A 34 -11.00 -7.35 -6.19
C ARG A 34 -11.25 -8.85 -6.15
N ASP A 35 -10.90 -9.57 -7.22
CA ASP A 35 -11.08 -11.03 -7.32
C ASP A 35 -10.18 -11.79 -6.35
N ALA A 36 -8.98 -11.29 -6.09
CA ALA A 36 -8.08 -11.88 -5.11
C ALA A 36 -8.65 -11.84 -3.69
N ASP A 37 -9.42 -10.79 -3.39
CA ASP A 37 -10.18 -10.63 -2.14
C ASP A 37 -9.33 -10.89 -0.90
N VAL A 38 -8.25 -10.11 -0.74
CA VAL A 38 -7.34 -10.21 0.40
C VAL A 38 -7.46 -8.94 1.24
N PRO A 39 -8.26 -8.94 2.33
CA PRO A 39 -8.29 -7.81 3.25
C PRO A 39 -6.93 -7.64 3.93
N GLN A 40 -6.41 -6.40 3.90
CA GLN A 40 -5.08 -6.08 4.41
C GLN A 40 -5.16 -4.95 5.43
N ARG A 41 -4.32 -5.05 6.45
CA ARG A 41 -4.11 -3.98 7.41
C ARG A 41 -2.64 -3.53 7.31
N PHE A 42 -2.43 -2.24 7.05
CA PHE A 42 -1.10 -1.62 7.06
C PHE A 42 -0.99 -0.70 8.26
N GLU A 43 0.09 -0.85 9.02
CA GLU A 43 0.42 -0.01 10.16
C GLU A 43 1.70 0.77 9.87
N PHE A 44 1.66 2.08 10.11
CA PHE A 44 2.79 2.99 9.88
C PHE A 44 3.13 3.70 11.19
N PRO A 45 3.96 3.05 12.06
CA PRO A 45 4.21 3.56 13.41
C PRO A 45 4.85 4.94 13.46
N ASP A 46 5.67 5.28 12.46
CA ASP A 46 6.35 6.57 12.42
C ASP A 46 5.39 7.76 12.25
N PHE A 47 4.19 7.51 11.71
CA PHE A 47 3.13 8.52 11.61
C PHE A 47 1.91 8.21 12.47
N ASP A 48 1.96 7.14 13.25
CA ASP A 48 0.83 6.68 14.07
C ASP A 48 -0.45 6.53 13.26
N MET A 49 -0.34 5.89 12.10
CA MET A 49 -1.44 5.68 11.16
C MET A 49 -1.68 4.22 10.89
N VAL A 50 -2.95 3.87 10.70
CA VAL A 50 -3.40 2.54 10.28
C VAL A 50 -4.38 2.70 9.13
N VAL A 51 -4.25 1.89 8.10
CA VAL A 51 -5.23 1.79 7.02
C VAL A 51 -5.65 0.33 6.86
N ASN A 52 -6.94 0.12 6.74
CA ASN A 52 -7.51 -1.19 6.42
C ASN A 52 -8.10 -1.14 5.01
N ILE A 53 -7.72 -2.11 4.17
CA ILE A 53 -8.10 -2.18 2.76
C ILE A 53 -8.79 -3.51 2.51
N ARG A 54 -9.90 -3.49 1.79
CA ARG A 54 -10.61 -4.70 1.34
C ARG A 54 -11.08 -4.57 -0.09
N ALA A 55 -11.46 -5.68 -0.68
CA ALA A 55 -12.17 -5.66 -1.95
C ALA A 55 -13.49 -4.90 -1.77
N ALA A 56 -13.88 -4.12 -2.77
CA ALA A 56 -15.16 -3.43 -2.76
C ALA A 56 -16.32 -4.42 -2.86
N GLY A 57 -17.44 -4.08 -2.25
CA GLY A 57 -18.63 -4.91 -2.26
C GLY A 57 -19.37 -4.86 -3.58
N THR A 58 -20.34 -5.74 -3.73
CA THR A 58 -21.23 -5.79 -4.89
C THR A 58 -21.99 -4.47 -5.01
N GLY A 59 -21.99 -3.88 -6.21
CA GLY A 59 -22.68 -2.63 -6.48
C GLY A 59 -21.85 -1.38 -6.23
N GLU A 60 -20.63 -1.50 -5.70
CA GLU A 60 -19.70 -0.39 -5.59
C GLU A 60 -18.97 -0.17 -6.93
N ASP A 61 -18.77 1.09 -7.30
CA ASP A 61 -18.13 1.45 -8.59
C ASP A 61 -16.62 1.22 -8.57
N SER A 62 -15.99 1.30 -7.39
CA SER A 62 -14.57 1.03 -7.23
C SER A 62 -14.30 -0.45 -7.02
N ASN A 63 -13.05 -0.88 -7.22
CA ASN A 63 -12.64 -2.26 -6.97
C ASN A 63 -12.11 -2.48 -5.56
N LEU A 64 -11.61 -1.43 -4.90
CA LEU A 64 -11.10 -1.46 -3.54
C LEU A 64 -11.84 -0.45 -2.67
N TYR A 65 -11.88 -0.76 -1.38
CA TYR A 65 -12.39 0.13 -0.35
C TYR A 65 -11.38 0.18 0.79
N TRP A 66 -11.12 1.36 1.36
CA TRP A 66 -10.19 1.50 2.48
C TRP A 66 -10.63 2.60 3.44
N GLU A 67 -10.23 2.42 4.71
CA GLU A 67 -10.46 3.39 5.77
C GLU A 67 -9.17 3.59 6.58
N TRP A 68 -8.88 4.82 6.92
CA TRP A 68 -7.74 5.19 7.78
C TRP A 68 -8.18 5.10 9.24
N THR A 69 -8.25 3.89 9.75
CA THR A 69 -8.63 3.60 11.14
C THR A 69 -8.17 2.19 11.49
N ASP A 70 -7.98 1.93 12.78
CA ASP A 70 -7.73 0.58 13.29
C ASP A 70 -9.04 -0.14 13.66
N ASP A 71 -10.18 0.55 13.61
CA ASP A 71 -11.48 0.04 14.02
C ASP A 71 -12.42 -0.13 12.81
N VAL A 72 -12.36 -1.30 12.20
CA VAL A 72 -13.22 -1.68 11.09
C VAL A 72 -14.03 -2.91 11.44
N ASP A 73 -15.15 -3.12 10.74
CA ASP A 73 -16.07 -4.22 10.99
C ASP A 73 -15.75 -5.51 10.22
N TRP A 74 -14.57 -5.56 9.61
CA TRP A 74 -14.08 -6.78 8.96
C TRP A 74 -12.71 -7.16 9.53
N SER A 75 -12.33 -8.45 9.37
CA SER A 75 -11.05 -8.96 9.86
C SER A 75 -10.02 -8.95 8.74
N PRO A 76 -8.84 -8.35 8.93
CA PRO A 76 -7.77 -8.44 7.94
C PRO A 76 -7.25 -9.87 7.86
N LYS A 77 -6.98 -10.32 6.63
CA LYS A 77 -6.35 -11.61 6.38
C LYS A 77 -4.84 -11.55 6.64
N VAL A 78 -4.25 -10.38 6.40
CA VAL A 78 -2.82 -10.12 6.58
C VAL A 78 -2.62 -8.74 7.18
N ARG A 79 -1.62 -8.64 8.06
CA ARG A 79 -1.17 -7.40 8.66
C ARG A 79 0.28 -7.15 8.26
N MET A 80 0.59 -5.92 7.88
CA MET A 80 1.95 -5.50 7.57
C MET A 80 2.25 -4.20 8.30
N THR A 81 3.39 -4.17 9.00
CA THR A 81 3.85 -3.00 9.73
C THR A 81 5.16 -2.54 9.13
N MET A 82 5.24 -1.29 8.70
CA MET A 82 6.43 -0.72 8.07
C MET A 82 6.48 0.78 8.29
N SER A 83 7.68 1.36 8.14
CA SER A 83 7.80 2.82 8.15
C SER A 83 7.27 3.42 6.85
N SER A 84 6.96 4.71 6.88
CA SER A 84 6.55 5.44 5.68
C SER A 84 7.64 5.43 4.60
N ALA A 85 8.91 5.48 5.00
CA ALA A 85 10.04 5.41 4.07
C ALA A 85 10.08 4.08 3.32
N ILE A 86 9.82 2.97 4.00
CA ILE A 86 9.76 1.65 3.38
C ILE A 86 8.55 1.56 2.44
N ALA A 87 7.39 2.09 2.85
CA ALA A 87 6.21 2.14 2.00
C ALA A 87 6.50 2.90 0.69
N ASN A 88 7.20 4.03 0.79
CA ASN A 88 7.61 4.82 -0.37
C ASN A 88 8.49 4.01 -1.34
N LYS A 89 9.50 3.33 -0.80
CA LYS A 89 10.38 2.46 -1.61
C LYS A 89 9.62 1.29 -2.23
N TYR A 90 8.72 0.69 -1.46
CA TYR A 90 7.88 -0.42 -1.90
C TYR A 90 7.08 -0.03 -3.14
N PHE A 91 6.32 1.06 -3.05
CA PHE A 91 5.45 1.48 -4.15
C PHE A 91 6.22 2.06 -5.36
N GLN A 92 7.50 2.41 -5.18
CA GLN A 92 8.36 2.78 -6.28
C GLN A 92 9.09 1.57 -6.90
N GLY A 93 8.87 0.36 -6.35
CA GLY A 93 9.53 -0.85 -6.84
C GLY A 93 10.99 -0.96 -6.43
N LYS A 94 11.40 -0.23 -5.41
CA LYS A 94 12.80 -0.16 -4.93
C LYS A 94 13.02 -0.94 -3.64
N GLU A 95 12.04 -1.70 -3.18
CA GLU A 95 12.15 -2.54 -1.98
C GLU A 95 11.85 -3.99 -2.35
N ASN A 96 12.76 -4.88 -1.97
CA ASN A 96 12.48 -6.31 -2.05
C ASN A 96 11.68 -6.72 -0.81
N VAL A 97 10.38 -6.95 -0.99
CA VAL A 97 9.44 -7.21 0.11
C VAL A 97 9.82 -8.47 0.87
N ALA A 98 10.12 -9.57 0.16
CA ALA A 98 10.49 -10.82 0.82
C ALA A 98 11.74 -10.65 1.69
N MET A 99 12.74 -9.91 1.21
CA MET A 99 13.96 -9.62 1.96
C MET A 99 13.67 -8.70 3.15
N ALA A 100 12.81 -7.69 2.95
CA ALA A 100 12.41 -6.79 4.03
C ALA A 100 11.71 -7.53 5.16
N ILE A 101 10.86 -8.50 4.82
CA ILE A 101 10.20 -9.37 5.81
C ILE A 101 11.25 -10.23 6.53
N ALA A 102 12.16 -10.86 5.80
CA ALA A 102 13.20 -11.71 6.38
C ALA A 102 14.11 -10.91 7.34
N ARG A 103 14.38 -9.65 7.04
CA ARG A 103 15.21 -8.76 7.87
C ARG A 103 14.40 -7.94 8.86
N ARG A 104 13.12 -8.20 8.99
CA ARG A 104 12.21 -7.52 9.92
C ARG A 104 12.09 -5.99 9.72
N ARG A 105 12.38 -5.51 8.52
CA ARG A 105 12.05 -4.13 8.15
C ARG A 105 10.56 -3.98 7.89
N ILE A 106 9.92 -5.07 7.44
CA ILE A 106 8.46 -5.19 7.37
C ILE A 106 8.07 -6.33 8.32
N LYS A 107 7.26 -6.01 9.32
CA LYS A 107 6.69 -7.00 10.22
C LYS A 107 5.36 -7.48 9.67
N THR A 108 5.09 -8.77 9.79
CA THR A 108 3.88 -9.36 9.22
C THR A 108 3.14 -10.17 10.25
N GLY A 109 1.83 -10.32 10.04
CA GLY A 109 0.97 -11.22 10.78
C GLY A 109 -0.11 -11.77 9.85
N GLY A 110 -0.68 -12.91 10.20
CA GLY A 110 -1.71 -13.54 9.39
C GLY A 110 -1.16 -14.27 8.17
N ASP A 111 -1.90 -14.27 7.08
CA ASP A 111 -1.56 -15.01 5.86
C ASP A 111 -0.59 -14.23 4.97
N VAL A 112 0.70 -14.36 5.28
CA VAL A 112 1.77 -13.69 4.53
C VAL A 112 1.81 -14.15 3.07
N LYS A 113 1.49 -15.42 2.82
CA LYS A 113 1.44 -15.97 1.45
C LYS A 113 0.42 -15.21 0.60
N ALA A 114 -0.75 -14.91 1.16
CA ALA A 114 -1.78 -14.14 0.46
C ALA A 114 -1.26 -12.75 0.11
N ALA A 115 -0.56 -12.08 1.04
CA ALA A 115 0.03 -10.77 0.78
C ALA A 115 1.05 -10.84 -0.35
N LEU A 116 1.96 -11.82 -0.32
CA LEU A 116 2.99 -11.97 -1.34
C LEU A 116 2.39 -12.27 -2.72
N SER A 117 1.24 -12.95 -2.77
CA SER A 117 0.55 -13.23 -4.04
C SER A 117 0.02 -12.00 -4.74
N LEU A 118 -0.15 -10.88 -4.01
CA LEU A 118 -0.62 -9.62 -4.60
C LEU A 118 0.50 -8.84 -5.30
N ILE A 119 1.76 -9.12 -4.97
CA ILE A 119 2.91 -8.36 -5.53
C ILE A 119 2.92 -8.39 -7.06
N PRO A 120 2.79 -9.55 -7.74
CA PRO A 120 2.76 -9.56 -9.21
C PRO A 120 1.59 -8.75 -9.79
N LEU A 121 0.46 -8.68 -9.08
CA LEU A 121 -0.72 -7.94 -9.53
C LEU A 121 -0.50 -6.43 -9.44
N THR A 122 0.28 -5.97 -8.46
CA THR A 122 0.46 -4.53 -8.21
C THR A 122 1.71 -3.94 -8.86
N LYS A 123 2.56 -4.75 -9.48
CA LYS A 123 3.78 -4.26 -10.13
C LYS A 123 3.58 -3.07 -11.09
N PRO A 124 2.51 -3.02 -11.90
CA PRO A 124 2.31 -1.86 -12.79
C PRO A 124 2.18 -0.53 -12.06
N ILE A 125 1.81 -0.54 -10.76
CA ILE A 125 1.70 0.70 -9.99
C ILE A 125 3.07 1.35 -9.73
N TYR A 126 4.14 0.58 -9.71
CA TYR A 126 5.48 1.08 -9.39
C TYR A 126 5.90 2.18 -10.35
N GLU A 127 5.78 1.94 -11.65
CA GLU A 127 6.12 2.91 -12.68
C GLU A 127 5.20 4.13 -12.63
N ARG A 128 3.91 3.91 -12.43
CA ARG A 128 2.92 4.98 -12.33
C ARG A 128 3.16 5.85 -11.12
N TYR A 129 3.48 5.26 -9.97
CA TYR A 129 3.79 6.03 -8.77
C TYR A 129 5.09 6.80 -8.94
N ARG A 130 6.13 6.20 -9.54
CA ARG A 130 7.37 6.94 -9.84
C ARG A 130 7.11 8.15 -10.70
N ALA A 131 6.22 8.05 -11.70
CA ALA A 131 5.85 9.19 -12.54
C ALA A 131 5.17 10.31 -11.72
N VAL A 132 4.29 9.94 -10.80
CA VAL A 132 3.65 10.90 -9.89
C VAL A 132 4.69 11.58 -8.99
N VAL A 133 5.64 10.81 -8.45
CA VAL A 133 6.71 11.33 -7.60
C VAL A 133 7.57 12.33 -8.38
N ASP A 134 8.00 11.98 -9.57
CA ASP A 134 8.84 12.85 -10.40
C ASP A 134 8.13 14.17 -10.76
N ASP A 135 6.83 14.10 -10.97
CA ASP A 135 6.02 15.26 -11.40
C ASP A 135 5.55 16.13 -10.23
N GLU A 136 5.10 15.52 -9.14
CA GLU A 136 4.42 16.22 -8.05
C GLU A 136 5.10 16.15 -6.68
N TYR A 137 5.92 15.11 -6.45
CA TYR A 137 6.56 14.90 -5.14
C TYR A 137 8.04 14.55 -5.31
N PRO A 138 8.83 15.38 -6.01
CA PRO A 138 10.23 15.02 -6.34
C PRO A 138 11.09 14.76 -5.10
N HIS A 139 10.71 15.28 -3.94
CA HIS A 139 11.40 15.02 -2.67
C HIS A 139 11.24 13.55 -2.20
N LEU A 140 10.32 12.79 -2.78
CA LEU A 140 10.10 11.37 -2.42
C LEU A 140 10.85 10.41 -3.36
N ALA A 141 11.52 10.89 -4.39
CA ALA A 141 12.24 10.03 -5.35
C ALA A 141 13.35 9.22 -4.65
N VAL A 142 13.41 7.93 -4.97
CA VAL A 142 14.43 7.01 -4.44
C VAL A 142 15.21 6.33 -5.56
#